data_368a51c874944f5f0c2775d4b930ab52
#
_entry.id   368a51c874944f5f0c2775d4b930ab52
#
_cell.length_a   1.000
_cell.length_b   1.000
_cell.length_c   1.000
_cell.angle_alpha   90.00
_cell.angle_beta   90.00
_cell.angle_gamma   90.00
#
_symmetry.space_group_name_H-M   'P 1'
#
loop_
_entity.id
_entity.type
_entity.pdbx_description
1 polymer ?
#
loop_
_entity_poly.entity_id
_entity_poly.type
_entity_poly.pdbx_seq_one_letter_code
_entity_poly.pdbx_strand_id
1 'polypeptide(L)'
;MNNILGYKNENVVVTGAASGMGAGCVERLLEIGANVYALDINEVTAPVTRSITVNIMDRDSIAAAVAELPDQIYSVFNCAGVPCPPVPAYNTVMINFVGMRELTEQLLSRMKRNGSIASVASTAGMAWRSNMENVEKFLANDSFESADAWLKTEEGAALSADAYAFSKQCMIVYMFNNTAQLARKHIRINTICPSPTESAFSQQMEEIGLGKDVTDMFTPSNGQYANGGDMGDALVAINSSLFRFVSGCLIPVDWGYTAEITAGQRDNLLNISL
;
A
#
# COMPACT_ATOMS: atom_id res chain seq x y z
N MET A 1 -6.98 -25.44 -14.93
CA MET A 1 -6.00 -25.20 -13.85
C MET A 1 -6.74 -25.19 -12.52
N ASN A 2 -6.19 -25.81 -11.48
CA ASN A 2 -6.78 -25.76 -10.14
C ASN A 2 -6.72 -24.32 -9.62
N ASN A 3 -7.83 -23.81 -9.07
CA ASN A 3 -7.91 -22.45 -8.49
C ASN A 3 -7.24 -22.40 -7.10
N ILE A 4 -5.95 -22.79 -7.02
CA ILE A 4 -5.23 -22.94 -5.76
C ILE A 4 -5.03 -21.59 -5.02
N LEU A 5 -4.92 -20.49 -5.75
CA LEU A 5 -4.78 -19.13 -5.18
C LEU A 5 -6.14 -18.52 -4.80
N GLY A 6 -7.24 -19.07 -5.29
CA GLY A 6 -8.59 -18.65 -4.92
C GLY A 6 -9.17 -17.48 -5.71
N TYR A 7 -8.51 -16.96 -6.75
CA TYR A 7 -8.92 -15.74 -7.44
C TYR A 7 -9.81 -15.95 -8.66
N LYS A 8 -9.88 -17.16 -9.22
CA LYS A 8 -10.62 -17.39 -10.46
C LYS A 8 -12.08 -16.97 -10.33
N ASN A 9 -12.52 -16.03 -11.18
CA ASN A 9 -13.86 -15.41 -11.19
C ASN A 9 -14.20 -14.60 -9.92
N GLU A 10 -13.21 -14.27 -9.09
CA GLU A 10 -13.41 -13.41 -7.92
C GLU A 10 -13.21 -11.94 -8.29
N ASN A 11 -14.03 -11.06 -7.72
CA ASN A 11 -13.90 -9.62 -7.89
C ASN A 11 -12.78 -9.10 -7.00
N VAL A 12 -11.81 -8.43 -7.59
CA VAL A 12 -10.67 -7.83 -6.89
C VAL A 12 -10.52 -6.36 -7.27
N VAL A 13 -10.13 -5.53 -6.32
CA VAL A 13 -9.91 -4.10 -6.50
C VAL A 13 -8.42 -3.81 -6.36
N VAL A 14 -7.84 -3.09 -7.30
CA VAL A 14 -6.43 -2.66 -7.28
C VAL A 14 -6.37 -1.15 -7.45
N THR A 15 -5.77 -0.43 -6.49
CA THR A 15 -5.48 1.01 -6.62
C THR A 15 -4.06 1.23 -7.13
N GLY A 16 -3.79 2.38 -7.78
CA GLY A 16 -2.50 2.60 -8.42
C GLY A 16 -2.22 1.62 -9.56
N ALA A 17 -3.28 1.22 -10.25
CA ALA A 17 -3.29 0.10 -11.19
C ALA A 17 -2.63 0.39 -12.54
N ALA A 18 -2.38 1.67 -12.88
CA ALA A 18 -1.85 2.07 -14.17
C ALA A 18 -0.34 1.85 -14.34
N SER A 19 0.41 1.72 -13.24
CA SER A 19 1.87 1.61 -13.31
C SER A 19 2.49 0.85 -12.13
N GLY A 20 3.78 0.54 -12.21
CA GLY A 20 4.60 0.01 -11.12
C GLY A 20 4.03 -1.26 -10.48
N MET A 21 3.98 -1.29 -9.15
CA MET A 21 3.56 -2.46 -8.37
C MET A 21 2.08 -2.80 -8.58
N GLY A 22 1.23 -1.77 -8.76
CA GLY A 22 -0.19 -1.97 -9.03
C GLY A 22 -0.44 -2.60 -10.40
N ALA A 23 0.27 -2.15 -11.43
CA ALA A 23 0.20 -2.76 -12.77
C ALA A 23 0.69 -4.22 -12.75
N GLY A 24 1.81 -4.51 -12.05
CA GLY A 24 2.29 -5.88 -11.88
C GLY A 24 1.27 -6.77 -11.16
N CYS A 25 0.58 -6.22 -10.14
CA CYS A 25 -0.51 -6.91 -9.45
C CYS A 25 -1.69 -7.19 -10.40
N VAL A 26 -2.10 -6.20 -11.21
CA VAL A 26 -3.16 -6.36 -12.22
C VAL A 26 -2.81 -7.46 -13.21
N GLU A 27 -1.62 -7.44 -13.78
CA GLU A 27 -1.15 -8.44 -14.73
C GLU A 27 -1.26 -9.86 -14.16
N ARG A 28 -0.72 -10.08 -12.97
CA ARG A 28 -0.78 -11.38 -12.31
C ARG A 28 -2.23 -11.83 -12.03
N LEU A 29 -3.08 -10.93 -11.57
CA LEU A 29 -4.49 -11.24 -11.29
C LEU A 29 -5.27 -11.62 -12.55
N LEU A 30 -5.01 -10.96 -13.68
CA LEU A 30 -5.59 -11.30 -14.98
C LEU A 30 -5.16 -12.70 -15.44
N GLU A 31 -3.87 -13.04 -15.33
CA GLU A 31 -3.33 -14.36 -15.71
C GLU A 31 -3.99 -15.51 -14.95
N ILE A 32 -4.35 -15.29 -13.68
CA ILE A 32 -5.00 -16.32 -12.85
C ILE A 32 -6.53 -16.26 -12.88
N GLY A 33 -7.10 -15.39 -13.73
CA GLY A 33 -8.52 -15.35 -14.06
C GLY A 33 -9.39 -14.62 -13.04
N ALA A 34 -8.87 -13.63 -12.35
CA ALA A 34 -9.65 -12.73 -11.51
C ALA A 34 -10.45 -11.72 -12.34
N ASN A 35 -11.56 -11.23 -11.80
CA ASN A 35 -12.29 -10.08 -12.32
C ASN A 35 -11.67 -8.81 -11.70
N VAL A 36 -10.80 -8.14 -12.44
CA VAL A 36 -10.03 -7.00 -11.93
C VAL A 36 -10.77 -5.69 -12.14
N TYR A 37 -11.00 -4.95 -11.06
CA TYR A 37 -11.47 -3.57 -11.03
C TYR A 37 -10.27 -2.68 -10.71
N ALA A 38 -9.79 -1.99 -11.71
CA ALA A 38 -8.56 -1.20 -11.66
C ALA A 38 -8.89 0.28 -11.41
N LEU A 39 -8.35 0.84 -10.34
CA LEU A 39 -8.54 2.21 -9.90
C LEU A 39 -7.23 2.99 -10.01
N ASP A 40 -7.23 4.08 -10.76
CA ASP A 40 -6.08 4.98 -10.89
C ASP A 40 -6.54 6.39 -11.28
N ILE A 41 -5.69 7.39 -11.10
CA ILE A 41 -5.91 8.73 -11.64
C ILE A 41 -5.61 8.77 -13.15
N ASN A 42 -4.77 7.86 -13.63
CA ASN A 42 -4.40 7.69 -15.03
C ASN A 42 -5.19 6.56 -15.68
N GLU A 43 -5.19 6.54 -17.00
CA GLU A 43 -5.81 5.46 -17.77
C GLU A 43 -5.09 4.12 -17.54
N VAL A 44 -5.86 3.07 -17.27
CA VAL A 44 -5.37 1.69 -17.18
C VAL A 44 -5.62 0.98 -18.51
N THR A 45 -4.56 0.65 -19.22
CA THR A 45 -4.62 0.06 -20.56
C THR A 45 -4.74 -1.47 -20.58
N ALA A 46 -4.50 -2.12 -19.45
CA ALA A 46 -4.65 -3.57 -19.29
C ALA A 46 -6.11 -4.00 -19.52
N PRO A 47 -6.38 -5.22 -20.04
CA PRO A 47 -7.72 -5.72 -20.34
C PRO A 47 -8.48 -6.14 -19.06
N VAL A 48 -8.66 -5.19 -18.15
CA VAL A 48 -9.36 -5.39 -16.88
C VAL A 48 -10.88 -5.48 -17.06
N THR A 49 -11.58 -6.00 -16.06
CA THR A 49 -13.05 -6.04 -16.04
C THR A 49 -13.63 -4.64 -16.11
N ARG A 50 -13.03 -3.70 -15.35
CA ARG A 50 -13.38 -2.28 -15.40
C ARG A 50 -12.21 -1.42 -14.97
N SER A 51 -11.93 -0.37 -15.73
CA SER A 51 -11.05 0.72 -15.35
C SER A 51 -11.90 1.89 -14.82
N ILE A 52 -11.54 2.41 -13.64
CA ILE A 52 -12.26 3.49 -12.97
C ILE A 52 -11.25 4.58 -12.62
N THR A 53 -11.49 5.79 -13.16
CA THR A 53 -10.65 6.94 -12.80
C THR A 53 -11.01 7.43 -11.41
N VAL A 54 -10.03 7.56 -10.52
CA VAL A 54 -10.23 8.05 -9.15
C VAL A 54 -9.08 8.94 -8.71
N ASN A 55 -9.42 10.09 -8.15
CA ASN A 55 -8.49 10.89 -7.37
C ASN A 55 -8.70 10.58 -5.88
N ILE A 56 -7.78 9.83 -5.28
CA ILE A 56 -7.92 9.41 -3.86
C ILE A 56 -7.65 10.55 -2.85
N MET A 57 -7.26 11.74 -3.30
CA MET A 57 -7.27 12.96 -2.47
C MET A 57 -8.65 13.62 -2.36
N ASP A 58 -9.62 13.14 -3.13
CA ASP A 58 -10.96 13.72 -3.21
C ASP A 58 -11.99 12.68 -2.76
N ARG A 59 -12.66 12.96 -1.67
CA ARG A 59 -13.62 12.05 -1.05
C ARG A 59 -14.82 11.78 -1.96
N ASP A 60 -15.27 12.79 -2.71
CA ASP A 60 -16.41 12.63 -3.64
C ASP A 60 -15.99 11.75 -4.82
N SER A 61 -14.75 11.90 -5.30
CA SER A 61 -14.18 11.01 -6.32
C SER A 61 -14.07 9.57 -5.82
N ILE A 62 -13.68 9.37 -4.57
CA ILE A 62 -13.65 8.04 -3.94
C ILE A 62 -15.06 7.45 -3.90
N ALA A 63 -16.04 8.21 -3.40
CA ALA A 63 -17.43 7.75 -3.29
C ALA A 63 -18.03 7.39 -4.67
N ALA A 64 -17.75 8.21 -5.69
CA ALA A 64 -18.16 7.94 -7.07
C ALA A 64 -17.53 6.65 -7.61
N ALA A 65 -16.22 6.44 -7.39
CA ALA A 65 -15.53 5.22 -7.80
C ALA A 65 -16.07 3.98 -7.08
N VAL A 66 -16.32 4.07 -5.77
CA VAL A 66 -16.92 2.98 -4.99
C VAL A 66 -18.33 2.62 -5.49
N ALA A 67 -19.12 3.60 -5.94
CA ALA A 67 -20.46 3.36 -6.49
C ALA A 67 -20.43 2.50 -7.78
N GLU A 68 -19.32 2.53 -8.52
CA GLU A 68 -19.12 1.73 -9.74
C GLU A 68 -18.60 0.32 -9.49
N LEU A 69 -18.18 0.02 -8.25
CA LEU A 69 -17.64 -1.29 -7.89
C LEU A 69 -18.77 -2.29 -7.57
N PRO A 70 -18.52 -3.59 -7.81
CA PRO A 70 -19.50 -4.63 -7.50
C PRO A 70 -19.62 -4.84 -5.99
N ASP A 71 -20.73 -5.46 -5.60
CA ASP A 71 -20.80 -6.17 -4.33
C ASP A 71 -19.98 -7.47 -4.38
N GLN A 72 -19.66 -8.06 -3.22
CA GLN A 72 -18.90 -9.30 -3.14
C GLN A 72 -17.44 -9.17 -3.63
N ILE A 73 -16.70 -8.20 -3.09
CA ILE A 73 -15.27 -8.03 -3.33
C ILE A 73 -14.50 -9.07 -2.52
N TYR A 74 -13.65 -9.83 -3.18
CA TYR A 74 -12.80 -10.85 -2.55
C TYR A 74 -11.50 -10.26 -2.01
N SER A 75 -10.81 -9.42 -2.78
CA SER A 75 -9.55 -8.82 -2.35
C SER A 75 -9.43 -7.36 -2.75
N VAL A 76 -8.79 -6.59 -1.88
CA VAL A 76 -8.40 -5.20 -2.12
C VAL A 76 -6.88 -5.12 -2.05
N PHE A 77 -6.28 -4.45 -3.05
CA PHE A 77 -4.85 -4.20 -3.17
C PHE A 77 -4.62 -2.69 -3.19
N ASN A 78 -4.12 -2.16 -2.09
CA ASN A 78 -3.78 -0.75 -1.94
C ASN A 78 -2.36 -0.50 -2.42
N CYS A 79 -2.20 -0.23 -3.72
CA CYS A 79 -0.90 0.01 -4.35
C CYS A 79 -0.66 1.49 -4.71
N ALA A 80 -1.70 2.34 -4.68
CA ALA A 80 -1.55 3.76 -4.96
C ALA A 80 -0.60 4.42 -3.95
N GLY A 81 0.31 5.25 -4.45
CA GLY A 81 1.23 5.99 -3.61
C GLY A 81 2.17 6.86 -4.43
N VAL A 82 2.65 7.93 -3.80
CA VAL A 82 3.54 8.94 -4.40
C VAL A 82 4.73 9.21 -3.48
N PRO A 83 5.88 9.65 -4.05
CA PRO A 83 7.05 10.04 -3.26
C PRO A 83 6.91 11.44 -2.66
N CYS A 84 7.72 11.74 -1.64
CA CYS A 84 7.91 13.08 -1.12
C CYS A 84 9.42 13.30 -0.88
N PRO A 85 10.03 14.30 -1.54
CA PRO A 85 9.55 15.06 -2.69
C PRO A 85 9.44 14.21 -3.95
N PRO A 86 8.96 14.65 -5.14
CA PRO A 86 8.56 16.02 -5.48
C PRO A 86 7.11 16.37 -5.07
N VAL A 87 6.31 15.38 -4.70
CA VAL A 87 4.93 15.63 -4.26
C VAL A 87 4.96 16.36 -2.90
N PRO A 88 4.17 17.43 -2.71
CA PRO A 88 4.13 18.14 -1.43
C PRO A 88 3.73 17.23 -0.25
N ALA A 89 4.29 17.48 0.93
CA ALA A 89 4.10 16.66 2.13
C ALA A 89 2.62 16.39 2.45
N TYR A 90 1.80 17.43 2.48
CA TYR A 90 0.36 17.30 2.67
C TYR A 90 -0.28 16.33 1.66
N ASN A 91 -0.02 16.53 0.35
CA ASN A 91 -0.58 15.68 -0.69
C ASN A 91 -0.10 14.22 -0.55
N THR A 92 1.17 14.02 -0.15
CA THR A 92 1.74 12.69 0.06
C THR A 92 0.98 11.93 1.16
N VAL A 93 0.71 12.57 2.31
CA VAL A 93 -0.05 11.91 3.39
C VAL A 93 -1.51 11.68 2.97
N MET A 94 -2.12 12.64 2.30
CA MET A 94 -3.49 12.50 1.79
C MET A 94 -3.61 11.32 0.81
N ILE A 95 -2.69 11.19 -0.14
CA ILE A 95 -2.72 10.09 -1.14
C ILE A 95 -2.34 8.76 -0.48
N ASN A 96 -1.19 8.71 0.17
CA ASN A 96 -0.62 7.44 0.62
C ASN A 96 -1.39 6.82 1.78
N PHE A 97 -2.08 7.63 2.57
CA PHE A 97 -2.77 7.12 3.76
C PHE A 97 -4.23 7.52 3.86
N VAL A 98 -4.58 8.82 3.87
CA VAL A 98 -5.96 9.25 4.16
C VAL A 98 -6.94 8.73 3.10
N GLY A 99 -6.62 8.91 1.83
CA GLY A 99 -7.46 8.43 0.72
C GLY A 99 -7.50 6.90 0.63
N MET A 100 -6.35 6.22 0.88
CA MET A 100 -6.29 4.76 0.96
C MET A 100 -7.20 4.23 2.08
N ARG A 101 -7.16 4.86 3.27
CA ARG A 101 -8.02 4.52 4.40
C ARG A 101 -9.49 4.70 4.04
N GLU A 102 -9.87 5.87 3.54
CA GLU A 102 -11.25 6.21 3.16
C GLU A 102 -11.80 5.20 2.15
N LEU A 103 -11.07 4.92 1.07
CA LEU A 103 -11.47 3.93 0.07
C LEU A 103 -11.63 2.54 0.69
N THR A 104 -10.64 2.09 1.47
CA THR A 104 -10.68 0.78 2.12
C THR A 104 -11.90 0.64 3.02
N GLU A 105 -12.19 1.63 3.86
CA GLU A 105 -13.31 1.62 4.80
C GLU A 105 -14.66 1.60 4.10
N GLN A 106 -14.82 2.38 3.02
CA GLN A 106 -16.03 2.33 2.19
C GLN A 106 -16.25 0.94 1.55
N LEU A 107 -15.17 0.22 1.21
CA LEU A 107 -15.27 -1.12 0.63
C LEU A 107 -15.60 -2.23 1.63
N LEU A 108 -15.38 -2.03 2.93
CA LEU A 108 -15.56 -3.08 3.95
C LEU A 108 -16.97 -3.69 3.97
N SER A 109 -18.00 -2.92 3.64
CA SER A 109 -19.38 -3.39 3.57
C SER A 109 -19.66 -4.29 2.37
N ARG A 110 -18.83 -4.20 1.33
CA ARG A 110 -18.92 -4.95 0.08
C ARG A 110 -17.98 -6.16 0.05
N MET A 111 -17.11 -6.30 1.04
CA MET A 111 -16.17 -7.43 1.08
C MET A 111 -16.87 -8.74 1.47
N LYS A 112 -16.51 -9.79 0.76
CA LYS A 112 -16.93 -11.16 1.08
C LYS A 112 -16.32 -11.65 2.39
N ARG A 113 -16.99 -12.57 3.04
CA ARG A 113 -16.38 -13.43 4.07
C ARG A 113 -15.17 -14.16 3.46
N ASN A 114 -14.09 -14.26 4.21
CA ASN A 114 -12.77 -14.77 3.82
C ASN A 114 -12.05 -13.89 2.79
N GLY A 115 -12.49 -12.66 2.62
CA GLY A 115 -11.78 -11.65 1.83
C GLY A 115 -10.46 -11.22 2.47
N SER A 116 -9.67 -10.45 1.72
CA SER A 116 -8.36 -9.99 2.16
C SER A 116 -8.01 -8.61 1.63
N ILE A 117 -7.21 -7.88 2.42
CA ILE A 117 -6.66 -6.56 2.09
C ILE A 117 -5.14 -6.65 2.17
N ALA A 118 -4.45 -6.22 1.13
CA ALA A 118 -3.01 -6.03 1.15
C ALA A 118 -2.66 -4.58 0.79
N SER A 119 -1.77 -3.97 1.55
CA SER A 119 -1.33 -2.60 1.32
C SER A 119 0.18 -2.53 1.11
N VAL A 120 0.62 -1.60 0.25
CA VAL A 120 2.03 -1.35 -0.04
C VAL A 120 2.53 -0.24 0.89
N ALA A 121 3.21 -0.60 1.98
CA ALA A 121 3.96 0.36 2.78
C ALA A 121 5.34 0.64 2.17
N SER A 122 6.40 0.57 2.94
CA SER A 122 7.79 0.76 2.54
C SER A 122 8.72 0.34 3.68
N THR A 123 9.96 0.03 3.39
CA THR A 123 11.02 -0.05 4.41
C THR A 123 11.13 1.25 5.23
N ALA A 124 10.87 2.42 4.62
CA ALA A 124 10.83 3.70 5.32
C ALA A 124 9.74 3.77 6.42
N GLY A 125 8.67 2.98 6.30
CA GLY A 125 7.63 2.88 7.33
C GLY A 125 8.01 1.99 8.52
N MET A 126 9.06 1.19 8.42
CA MET A 126 9.39 0.19 9.44
C MET A 126 9.98 0.76 10.74
N ALA A 127 10.29 2.06 10.77
CA ALA A 127 10.61 2.80 11.99
C ALA A 127 9.38 3.20 12.83
N TRP A 128 8.20 2.69 12.51
CA TRP A 128 6.93 3.07 13.14
C TRP A 128 6.91 3.03 14.67
N ARG A 129 7.66 2.08 15.28
CA ARG A 129 7.73 1.98 16.75
C ARG A 129 8.35 3.22 17.40
N SER A 130 9.39 3.78 16.79
CA SER A 130 10.05 4.98 17.30
C SER A 130 9.22 6.26 17.12
N ASN A 131 8.19 6.23 16.27
CA ASN A 131 7.29 7.34 15.98
C ASN A 131 5.83 7.06 16.39
N MET A 132 5.60 6.03 17.21
CA MET A 132 4.25 5.53 17.54
C MET A 132 3.34 6.63 18.10
N GLU A 133 3.83 7.45 19.01
CA GLU A 133 3.04 8.53 19.63
C GLU A 133 2.48 9.49 18.58
N ASN A 134 3.30 9.94 17.62
CA ASN A 134 2.88 10.84 16.56
C ASN A 134 1.89 10.16 15.60
N VAL A 135 2.14 8.89 15.28
CA VAL A 135 1.26 8.11 14.42
C VAL A 135 -0.11 7.92 15.08
N GLU A 136 -0.17 7.52 16.36
CA GLU A 136 -1.43 7.33 17.07
C GLU A 136 -2.20 8.66 17.22
N LYS A 137 -1.50 9.75 17.46
CA LYS A 137 -2.08 11.09 17.51
C LYS A 137 -2.75 11.48 16.19
N PHE A 138 -2.12 11.16 15.07
CA PHE A 138 -2.74 11.37 13.76
C PHE A 138 -3.90 10.42 13.51
N LEU A 139 -3.75 9.13 13.82
CA LEU A 139 -4.79 8.12 13.60
C LEU A 139 -6.05 8.35 14.46
N ALA A 140 -5.96 9.12 15.53
CA ALA A 140 -7.13 9.56 16.30
C ALA A 140 -8.08 10.48 15.50
N ASN A 141 -7.61 11.06 14.40
CA ASN A 141 -8.43 11.73 13.40
C ASN A 141 -9.01 10.68 12.44
N ASP A 142 -10.10 10.05 12.81
CA ASP A 142 -10.64 8.83 12.22
C ASP A 142 -11.46 9.03 10.93
N SER A 143 -11.81 10.28 10.58
CA SER A 143 -12.50 10.61 9.33
C SER A 143 -11.56 11.27 8.31
N PHE A 144 -11.98 11.29 7.05
CA PHE A 144 -11.28 12.00 5.98
C PHE A 144 -11.14 13.49 6.30
N GLU A 145 -12.23 14.14 6.74
CA GLU A 145 -12.28 15.56 7.04
C GLU A 145 -11.45 15.92 8.28
N SER A 146 -11.49 15.11 9.34
CA SER A 146 -10.70 15.36 10.55
C SER A 146 -9.20 15.22 10.28
N ALA A 147 -8.79 14.23 9.48
CA ALA A 147 -7.40 14.05 9.07
C ALA A 147 -6.92 15.17 8.15
N ASP A 148 -7.74 15.59 7.18
CA ASP A 148 -7.48 16.74 6.31
C ASP A 148 -7.28 18.03 7.14
N ALA A 149 -8.20 18.31 8.05
CA ALA A 149 -8.13 19.49 8.92
C ALA A 149 -6.88 19.47 9.81
N TRP A 150 -6.55 18.31 10.39
CA TRP A 150 -5.38 18.17 11.25
C TRP A 150 -4.06 18.40 10.50
N LEU A 151 -3.92 17.85 9.29
CA LEU A 151 -2.72 18.04 8.46
C LEU A 151 -2.46 19.51 8.08
N LYS A 152 -3.47 20.35 8.11
CA LYS A 152 -3.38 21.79 7.84
C LYS A 152 -2.98 22.61 9.06
N THR A 153 -2.93 22.04 10.27
CA THR A 153 -2.44 22.71 11.47
C THR A 153 -0.91 22.79 11.47
N GLU A 154 -0.34 23.72 12.26
CA GLU A 154 1.11 23.81 12.45
C GLU A 154 1.67 22.50 13.01
N GLU A 155 0.98 21.88 13.96
CA GLU A 155 1.36 20.60 14.53
C GLU A 155 1.35 19.48 13.49
N GLY A 156 0.27 19.36 12.73
CA GLY A 156 0.14 18.35 11.68
C GLY A 156 1.22 18.49 10.61
N ALA A 157 1.49 19.72 10.18
CA ALA A 157 2.57 20.01 9.23
C ALA A 157 3.95 19.64 9.78
N ALA A 158 4.23 19.91 11.05
CA ALA A 158 5.51 19.58 11.68
C ALA A 158 5.70 18.07 11.87
N LEU A 159 4.68 17.34 12.31
CA LEU A 159 4.75 15.89 12.53
C LEU A 159 4.79 15.09 11.20
N SER A 160 4.27 15.65 10.13
CA SER A 160 4.31 15.08 8.79
C SER A 160 5.45 15.61 7.91
N ALA A 161 6.49 16.21 8.49
CA ALA A 161 7.62 16.77 7.73
C ALA A 161 8.33 15.72 6.86
N ASP A 162 8.56 14.50 7.38
CA ASP A 162 8.93 13.33 6.60
C ASP A 162 7.67 12.60 6.14
N ALA A 163 6.92 13.23 5.25
CA ALA A 163 5.57 12.80 4.88
C ALA A 163 5.52 11.41 4.28
N TYR A 164 6.55 11.02 3.53
CA TYR A 164 6.59 9.68 2.94
C TYR A 164 6.69 8.60 4.02
N ALA A 165 7.73 8.66 4.86
CA ALA A 165 7.90 7.70 5.95
C ALA A 165 6.71 7.73 6.91
N PHE A 166 6.25 8.92 7.29
CA PHE A 166 5.09 9.09 8.16
C PHE A 166 3.82 8.42 7.60
N SER A 167 3.50 8.64 6.32
CA SER A 167 2.34 8.02 5.68
C SER A 167 2.42 6.48 5.67
N LYS A 168 3.65 5.93 5.48
CA LYS A 168 3.87 4.49 5.49
C LYS A 168 3.84 3.89 6.90
N GLN A 169 4.27 4.64 7.90
CA GLN A 169 4.11 4.28 9.32
C GLN A 169 2.62 4.25 9.71
N CYS A 170 1.84 5.26 9.30
CA CYS A 170 0.39 5.28 9.52
C CYS A 170 -0.31 4.07 8.90
N MET A 171 0.08 3.67 7.69
CA MET A 171 -0.48 2.49 7.02
C MET A 171 -0.19 1.20 7.80
N ILE A 172 1.02 1.04 8.33
CA ILE A 172 1.42 -0.13 9.14
C ILE A 172 0.61 -0.18 10.44
N VAL A 173 0.53 0.92 11.17
CA VAL A 173 -0.20 0.97 12.44
C VAL A 173 -1.71 0.83 12.23
N TYR A 174 -2.26 1.41 11.16
CA TYR A 174 -3.65 1.20 10.76
C TYR A 174 -3.97 -0.29 10.54
N MET A 175 -3.10 -1.02 9.87
CA MET A 175 -3.24 -2.47 9.67
C MET A 175 -3.30 -3.20 11.02
N PHE A 176 -2.40 -2.90 11.96
CA PHE A 176 -2.40 -3.52 13.29
C PHE A 176 -3.70 -3.21 14.06
N ASN A 177 -4.12 -1.94 14.09
CA ASN A 177 -5.30 -1.48 14.83
C ASN A 177 -6.60 -2.10 14.31
N ASN A 178 -6.66 -2.41 13.01
CA ASN A 178 -7.87 -2.98 12.38
C ASN A 178 -7.90 -4.52 12.34
N THR A 179 -6.79 -5.19 12.65
CA THR A 179 -6.68 -6.65 12.53
C THR A 179 -7.77 -7.39 13.31
N ALA A 180 -8.00 -7.02 14.58
CA ALA A 180 -9.00 -7.71 15.42
C ALA A 180 -10.44 -7.45 14.95
N GLN A 181 -10.75 -6.23 14.51
CA GLN A 181 -12.08 -5.89 14.00
C GLN A 181 -12.39 -6.64 12.70
N LEU A 182 -11.43 -6.68 11.77
CA LEU A 182 -11.57 -7.36 10.49
C LEU A 182 -11.60 -8.88 10.66
N ALA A 183 -10.84 -9.43 11.60
CA ALA A 183 -10.91 -10.86 11.91
C ALA A 183 -12.33 -11.30 12.35
N ARG A 184 -13.05 -10.47 13.12
CA ARG A 184 -14.47 -10.75 13.46
C ARG A 184 -15.38 -10.77 12.25
N LYS A 185 -15.02 -10.06 11.18
CA LYS A 185 -15.73 -10.09 9.89
C LYS A 185 -15.19 -11.19 8.96
N HIS A 186 -14.22 -11.98 9.40
CA HIS A 186 -13.47 -12.95 8.58
C HIS A 186 -12.78 -12.32 7.37
N ILE A 187 -12.24 -11.13 7.54
CA ILE A 187 -11.42 -10.42 6.55
C ILE A 187 -9.99 -10.37 7.10
N ARG A 188 -9.01 -10.68 6.27
CA ARG A 188 -7.59 -10.56 6.60
C ARG A 188 -7.07 -9.20 6.14
N ILE A 189 -6.07 -8.67 6.85
CA ILE A 189 -5.37 -7.45 6.45
C ILE A 189 -3.88 -7.63 6.69
N ASN A 190 -3.07 -7.35 5.67
CA ASN A 190 -1.63 -7.44 5.74
C ASN A 190 -0.98 -6.26 4.99
N THR A 191 0.30 -6.05 5.24
CA THR A 191 1.08 -4.98 4.61
C THR A 191 2.42 -5.52 4.15
N ILE A 192 2.81 -5.21 2.91
CA ILE A 192 4.17 -5.48 2.44
C ILE A 192 5.03 -4.23 2.58
N CYS A 193 6.33 -4.43 2.85
CA CYS A 193 7.36 -3.40 2.84
C CYS A 193 8.40 -3.73 1.77
N PRO A 194 8.24 -3.17 0.56
CA PRO A 194 9.16 -3.39 -0.54
C PRO A 194 10.53 -2.79 -0.30
N SER A 195 11.57 -3.41 -0.88
CA SER A 195 12.84 -2.77 -1.19
C SER A 195 12.70 -1.79 -2.38
N PRO A 196 13.76 -1.06 -2.76
CA PRO A 196 13.77 -0.27 -3.97
C PRO A 196 13.25 -1.06 -5.16
N THR A 197 12.27 -0.50 -5.84
CA THR A 197 11.55 -1.14 -6.94
C THR A 197 11.57 -0.22 -8.14
N GLU A 198 11.99 -0.72 -9.31
CA GLU A 198 11.97 0.02 -10.55
C GLU A 198 10.53 0.41 -10.93
N SER A 199 10.28 1.71 -11.05
CA SER A 199 8.95 2.27 -11.31
C SER A 199 9.04 3.74 -11.69
N ALA A 200 7.94 4.34 -12.13
CA ALA A 200 7.85 5.80 -12.29
C ALA A 200 8.16 6.57 -10.99
N PHE A 201 7.90 5.95 -9.83
CA PHE A 201 8.26 6.49 -8.52
C PHE A 201 9.79 6.61 -8.36
N SER A 202 10.56 5.56 -8.67
CA SER A 202 12.04 5.61 -8.60
C SER A 202 12.63 6.59 -9.59
N GLN A 203 12.08 6.71 -10.79
CA GLN A 203 12.48 7.69 -11.79
C GLN A 203 12.27 9.14 -11.28
N GLN A 204 11.13 9.44 -10.66
CA GLN A 204 10.88 10.75 -10.06
C GLN A 204 11.86 11.08 -8.93
N MET A 205 12.29 10.10 -8.15
CA MET A 205 13.31 10.28 -7.11
C MET A 205 14.68 10.60 -7.73
N GLU A 206 15.05 9.95 -8.82
CA GLU A 206 16.29 10.22 -9.56
C GLU A 206 16.32 11.63 -10.17
N GLU A 207 15.20 12.08 -10.75
CA GLU A 207 15.07 13.41 -11.37
C GLU A 207 15.29 14.56 -10.39
N ILE A 208 14.99 14.38 -9.11
CA ILE A 208 15.19 15.41 -8.06
C ILE A 208 16.54 15.29 -7.34
N GLY A 209 17.46 14.46 -7.87
CA GLY A 209 18.82 14.32 -7.31
C GLY A 209 18.90 13.43 -6.06
N LEU A 210 17.81 12.76 -5.66
CA LEU A 210 17.85 11.63 -4.74
C LEU A 210 18.19 10.36 -5.54
N GLY A 211 19.33 10.46 -6.23
CA GLY A 211 19.73 9.53 -7.25
C GLY A 211 20.09 8.14 -6.73
N LYS A 212 20.67 7.37 -7.65
CA LYS A 212 21.07 5.98 -7.46
C LYS A 212 21.84 5.74 -6.16
N ASP A 213 22.71 6.67 -5.76
CA ASP A 213 23.52 6.55 -4.54
C ASP A 213 22.66 6.43 -3.27
N VAL A 214 21.55 7.18 -3.18
CA VAL A 214 20.61 7.08 -2.05
C VAL A 214 19.81 5.78 -2.13
N THR A 215 19.35 5.40 -3.32
CA THR A 215 18.58 4.16 -3.53
C THR A 215 19.45 2.93 -3.27
N ASP A 216 20.74 2.97 -3.65
CA ASP A 216 21.71 1.89 -3.42
C ASP A 216 21.93 1.61 -1.92
N MET A 217 21.76 2.62 -1.04
CA MET A 217 21.85 2.42 0.41
C MET A 217 20.75 1.48 0.95
N PHE A 218 19.65 1.37 0.23
CA PHE A 218 18.50 0.52 0.57
C PHE A 218 18.40 -0.75 -0.28
N THR A 219 19.38 -0.97 -1.16
CA THR A 219 19.44 -2.15 -2.02
C THR A 219 19.97 -3.34 -1.23
N PRO A 220 19.33 -4.52 -1.31
CA PRO A 220 19.82 -5.73 -0.64
C PRO A 220 21.19 -6.17 -1.17
N SER A 221 21.88 -7.06 -0.42
CA SER A 221 23.25 -7.50 -0.75
C SER A 221 23.38 -8.24 -2.09
N ASN A 222 22.28 -8.66 -2.71
CA ASN A 222 22.29 -9.22 -4.06
C ASN A 222 22.53 -8.14 -5.15
N GLY A 223 22.46 -6.84 -4.80
CA GLY A 223 22.68 -5.72 -5.71
C GLY A 223 21.57 -5.50 -6.74
N GLN A 224 20.39 -6.08 -6.55
CA GLN A 224 19.27 -6.00 -7.49
C GLN A 224 18.14 -5.13 -6.95
N TYR A 225 17.53 -4.37 -7.85
CA TYR A 225 16.22 -3.78 -7.60
C TYR A 225 15.13 -4.76 -7.98
N ALA A 226 14.03 -4.74 -7.23
CA ALA A 226 12.84 -5.42 -7.63
C ALA A 226 12.14 -4.67 -8.78
N ASN A 227 11.23 -5.32 -9.47
CA ASN A 227 10.35 -4.69 -10.44
C ASN A 227 8.88 -4.75 -10.00
N GLY A 228 7.99 -4.10 -10.75
CA GLY A 228 6.56 -4.09 -10.42
C GLY A 228 5.92 -5.48 -10.36
N GLY A 229 6.38 -6.42 -11.20
CA GLY A 229 5.92 -7.81 -11.23
C GLY A 229 6.28 -8.58 -9.96
N ASP A 230 7.53 -8.42 -9.46
CA ASP A 230 7.97 -9.06 -8.20
C ASP A 230 7.07 -8.67 -7.03
N MET A 231 6.70 -7.39 -6.96
CA MET A 231 5.82 -6.87 -5.91
C MET A 231 4.36 -7.28 -6.14
N GLY A 232 3.92 -7.34 -7.40
CA GLY A 232 2.61 -7.87 -7.79
C GLY A 232 2.43 -9.31 -7.34
N ASP A 233 3.43 -10.16 -7.57
CA ASP A 233 3.44 -11.55 -7.14
C ASP A 233 3.34 -11.70 -5.61
N ALA A 234 4.11 -10.90 -4.87
CA ALA A 234 4.06 -10.90 -3.41
C ALA A 234 2.67 -10.48 -2.88
N LEU A 235 2.08 -9.42 -3.45
CA LEU A 235 0.73 -8.94 -3.10
C LEU A 235 -0.33 -10.00 -3.38
N VAL A 236 -0.30 -10.61 -4.56
CA VAL A 236 -1.24 -11.67 -4.95
C VAL A 236 -1.07 -12.90 -4.04
N ALA A 237 0.15 -13.29 -3.72
CA ALA A 237 0.41 -14.41 -2.82
C ALA A 237 -0.18 -14.17 -1.43
N ILE A 238 0.10 -13.01 -0.79
CA ILE A 238 -0.33 -12.74 0.60
C ILE A 238 -1.86 -12.63 0.73
N ASN A 239 -2.54 -12.15 -0.29
CA ASN A 239 -4.01 -12.08 -0.30
C ASN A 239 -4.68 -13.39 -0.75
N SER A 240 -3.92 -14.36 -1.25
CA SER A 240 -4.46 -15.62 -1.76
C SER A 240 -5.05 -16.51 -0.66
N SER A 241 -5.81 -17.52 -1.10
CA SER A 241 -6.35 -18.56 -0.20
C SER A 241 -5.27 -19.41 0.47
N LEU A 242 -4.05 -19.45 -0.07
CA LEU A 242 -2.91 -20.14 0.55
C LEU A 242 -2.47 -19.47 1.86
N PHE A 243 -2.65 -18.15 1.96
CA PHE A 243 -2.33 -17.37 3.17
C PHE A 243 -3.54 -17.16 4.09
N ARG A 244 -4.58 -18.01 3.99
CA ARG A 244 -5.85 -17.86 4.74
C ARG A 244 -5.72 -17.74 6.27
N PHE A 245 -4.57 -18.09 6.83
CA PHE A 245 -4.30 -18.02 8.28
C PHE A 245 -3.27 -16.92 8.63
N VAL A 246 -2.89 -16.07 7.67
CA VAL A 246 -1.96 -14.96 7.84
C VAL A 246 -2.73 -13.64 7.80
N SER A 247 -2.76 -12.94 8.94
CA SER A 247 -3.39 -11.62 9.08
C SER A 247 -2.67 -10.79 10.12
N GLY A 248 -2.62 -9.47 9.94
CA GLY A 248 -1.90 -8.56 10.84
C GLY A 248 -0.39 -8.64 10.68
N CYS A 249 0.09 -9.07 9.51
CA CYS A 249 1.52 -9.24 9.28
C CYS A 249 2.08 -8.07 8.46
N LEU A 250 3.21 -7.54 8.95
CA LEU A 250 4.12 -6.67 8.24
C LEU A 250 5.18 -7.57 7.57
N ILE A 251 5.21 -7.59 6.25
CA ILE A 251 6.05 -8.53 5.49
C ILE A 251 7.08 -7.75 4.66
N PRO A 252 8.37 -7.79 5.02
CA PRO A 252 9.43 -7.31 4.16
C PRO A 252 9.46 -8.12 2.85
N VAL A 253 9.45 -7.42 1.70
CA VAL A 253 9.65 -7.99 0.37
C VAL A 253 10.88 -7.31 -0.21
N ASP A 254 12.05 -7.68 0.27
CA ASP A 254 13.28 -6.89 0.17
C ASP A 254 14.55 -7.72 -0.01
N TRP A 255 14.41 -8.97 -0.43
CA TRP A 255 15.51 -9.92 -0.63
C TRP A 255 16.48 -10.02 0.57
N GLY A 256 15.96 -9.81 1.78
CA GLY A 256 16.73 -9.93 3.02
C GLY A 256 17.35 -8.65 3.54
N TYR A 257 17.15 -7.48 2.92
CA TYR A 257 17.67 -6.19 3.40
C TYR A 257 17.36 -5.95 4.88
N THR A 258 16.09 -6.13 5.27
CA THR A 258 15.66 -5.98 6.67
C THR A 258 16.30 -7.01 7.60
N ALA A 259 16.51 -8.23 7.12
CA ALA A 259 17.17 -9.29 7.88
C ALA A 259 18.67 -8.96 8.08
N GLU A 260 19.36 -8.42 7.08
CA GLU A 260 20.75 -7.95 7.18
C GLU A 260 20.90 -6.90 8.29
N ILE A 261 19.97 -5.92 8.36
CA ILE A 261 19.93 -4.90 9.41
C ILE A 261 19.68 -5.56 10.79
N THR A 262 18.68 -6.43 10.88
CA THR A 262 18.30 -7.10 12.15
C THR A 262 19.45 -7.95 12.70
N ALA A 263 20.23 -8.58 11.83
CA ALA A 263 21.39 -9.39 12.20
C ALA A 263 22.67 -8.57 12.43
N GLY A 264 22.63 -7.24 12.32
CA GLY A 264 23.80 -6.37 12.46
C GLY A 264 24.82 -6.51 11.33
N GLN A 265 24.41 -7.00 10.17
CA GLN A 265 25.26 -7.17 8.98
C GLN A 265 25.28 -5.91 8.12
N ARG A 266 24.41 -4.93 8.43
CA ARG A 266 24.27 -3.64 7.76
C ARG A 266 23.88 -2.57 8.76
N ASP A 267 24.28 -1.34 8.52
CA ASP A 267 23.91 -0.18 9.33
C ASP A 267 22.39 0.08 9.26
N ASN A 268 21.77 0.33 10.40
CA ASN A 268 20.34 0.64 10.50
C ASN A 268 20.08 2.14 10.33
N LEU A 269 20.14 2.62 9.11
CA LEU A 269 20.00 4.06 8.78
C LEU A 269 18.58 4.59 8.99
N LEU A 270 17.57 3.73 8.94
CA LEU A 270 16.16 4.08 9.05
C LEU A 270 15.55 3.77 10.42
N ASN A 271 16.35 3.34 11.41
CA ASN A 271 15.86 2.86 12.71
C ASN A 271 14.78 1.77 12.58
N ILE A 272 14.95 0.88 11.60
CA ILE A 272 14.05 -0.25 11.36
C ILE A 272 13.99 -1.12 12.62
N SER A 273 12.77 -1.52 13.00
CA SER A 273 12.52 -2.50 14.07
C SER A 273 11.46 -3.50 13.61
N LEU A 274 11.79 -4.77 13.68
CA LEU A 274 10.86 -5.88 13.43
C LEU A 274 10.06 -6.25 14.69
#